data_98d2b12ec2fd506d1460d5f7c83c29af
#
_entry.id   98d2b12ec2fd506d1460d5f7c83c29af
#
_cell.length_a   1.000
_cell.length_b   1.000
_cell.length_c   1.000
_cell.angle_alpha   90.00
_cell.angle_beta   90.00
_cell.angle_gamma   90.00
#
_symmetry.space_group_name_H-M   'P 1'
#
loop_
_entity.id
_entity.type
_entity.pdbx_description
1 polymer ?
#
loop_
_entity_poly.entity_id
_entity_poly.type
_entity_poly.pdbx_seq_one_letter_code
_entity_poly.pdbx_strand_id
1 'polypeptide(L)'
;MRLDVLDAVTLARVGWVDVWVSFYWDSPYYSEGGFTLEVRPTTENLQLLQEGRWVVRSDETPRIPMRICSRANQNADANLVVSGYPATWLLTKRVSAAVIKEQNAEQAMRALVSAMQPWPRLELGTEYGFDTTFDKQTSGGTVFDYCQTIGQACDLGFRIVLDGTGSSKRLLFECFRPTFDPNNRFSPKWGNLLNAGWSFADTDYANVALVQGAGEAVFT
;
A
#
# COMPACT_ATOMS: atom_id res chain seq x y z
N MET A 1 -18.89 -9.79 -4.48
CA MET A 1 -17.80 -9.28 -3.61
C MET A 1 -18.28 -9.25 -2.18
N ARG A 2 -17.43 -9.56 -1.21
CA ARG A 2 -17.68 -9.46 0.23
C ARG A 2 -16.42 -8.91 0.89
N LEU A 3 -16.60 -8.12 1.94
CA LEU A 3 -15.50 -7.57 2.73
C LEU A 3 -15.41 -8.33 4.05
N ASP A 4 -14.40 -9.15 4.22
CA ASP A 4 -14.13 -9.83 5.49
C ASP A 4 -13.50 -8.83 6.47
N VAL A 5 -13.99 -8.80 7.69
CA VAL A 5 -13.43 -7.97 8.77
C VAL A 5 -12.66 -8.85 9.73
N LEU A 6 -11.41 -8.46 10.00
CA LEU A 6 -10.50 -9.23 10.84
C LEU A 6 -10.15 -8.47 12.11
N ASP A 7 -9.89 -9.21 13.17
CA ASP A 7 -9.37 -8.65 14.42
C ASP A 7 -8.01 -7.97 14.23
N ALA A 8 -7.79 -6.90 14.97
CA ALA A 8 -6.60 -6.06 14.85
C ALA A 8 -5.27 -6.79 15.08
N VAL A 9 -5.25 -7.77 15.96
CA VAL A 9 -4.02 -8.44 16.44
C VAL A 9 -3.95 -9.89 15.96
N THR A 10 -5.04 -10.63 16.15
CA THR A 10 -5.08 -12.07 15.86
C THR A 10 -5.30 -12.37 14.38
N LEU A 11 -5.78 -11.38 13.60
CA LEU A 11 -6.21 -11.54 12.21
C LEU A 11 -7.35 -12.56 12.04
N ALA A 12 -7.98 -12.98 13.14
CA ALA A 12 -9.16 -13.82 13.10
C ALA A 12 -10.32 -13.06 12.45
N ARG A 13 -11.11 -13.74 11.62
CA ARG A 13 -12.29 -13.12 11.04
C ARG A 13 -13.34 -12.92 12.12
N VAL A 14 -13.77 -11.68 12.34
CA VAL A 14 -14.80 -11.30 13.31
C VAL A 14 -16.16 -11.08 12.67
N GLY A 15 -16.22 -10.95 11.35
CA GLY A 15 -17.47 -10.80 10.59
C GLY A 15 -17.18 -10.43 9.15
N TRP A 16 -18.20 -9.99 8.44
CA TRP A 16 -18.10 -9.50 7.05
C TRP A 16 -19.16 -8.45 6.76
N VAL A 17 -18.92 -7.67 5.72
CA VAL A 17 -19.88 -6.73 5.12
C VAL A 17 -20.08 -7.14 3.66
N ASP A 18 -21.32 -7.28 3.24
CA ASP A 18 -21.72 -7.64 1.88
C ASP A 18 -22.73 -6.64 1.28
N VAL A 19 -23.22 -5.70 2.09
CA VAL A 19 -24.11 -4.61 1.68
C VAL A 19 -23.55 -3.28 2.11
N TRP A 20 -23.35 -2.37 1.18
CA TRP A 20 -22.87 -1.01 1.40
C TRP A 20 -23.61 -0.01 0.52
N VAL A 21 -23.49 1.26 0.88
CA VAL A 21 -24.01 2.40 0.11
C VAL A 21 -23.00 2.83 -0.94
N SER A 22 -21.74 2.96 -0.52
CA SER A 22 -20.61 3.34 -1.36
C SER A 22 -19.35 2.61 -0.93
N PHE A 23 -18.50 2.29 -1.89
CA PHE A 23 -17.24 1.61 -1.65
C PHE A 23 -16.17 2.07 -2.63
N TYR A 24 -15.07 2.55 -2.08
CA TYR A 24 -13.84 2.89 -2.80
C TYR A 24 -12.69 2.06 -2.26
N TRP A 25 -11.84 1.56 -3.14
CA TRP A 25 -10.67 0.76 -2.80
C TRP A 25 -9.55 1.02 -3.78
N ASP A 26 -8.39 1.44 -3.26
CA ASP A 26 -7.22 1.75 -4.05
C ASP A 26 -5.97 1.11 -3.44
N SER A 27 -5.22 0.39 -4.27
CA SER A 27 -3.97 -0.27 -3.87
C SER A 27 -2.92 -0.03 -4.97
N PRO A 28 -2.28 1.13 -4.95
CA PRO A 28 -1.33 1.52 -5.97
C PRO A 28 0.00 0.76 -5.88
N TYR A 29 0.82 0.87 -6.91
CA TYR A 29 2.04 0.10 -7.11
C TYR A 29 3.13 0.42 -6.07
N TYR A 30 3.43 1.70 -5.83
CA TYR A 30 4.43 2.15 -4.85
C TYR A 30 4.05 3.44 -4.12
N SER A 31 2.80 3.79 -4.10
CA SER A 31 2.30 4.93 -3.33
C SER A 31 1.35 4.49 -2.23
N GLU A 32 0.91 5.43 -1.40
CA GLU A 32 -0.14 5.15 -0.44
C GLU A 32 -1.46 4.94 -1.17
N GLY A 33 -2.15 3.89 -0.82
CA GLY A 33 -3.52 3.65 -1.23
C GLY A 33 -4.49 3.92 -0.11
N GLY A 34 -5.75 3.52 -0.29
CA GLY A 34 -6.74 3.68 0.74
C GLY A 34 -8.08 3.05 0.40
N PHE A 35 -8.97 3.05 1.37
CA PHE A 35 -10.36 2.68 1.14
C PHE A 35 -11.31 3.63 1.86
N THR A 36 -12.50 3.74 1.32
CA THR A 36 -13.64 4.36 1.98
C THR A 36 -14.84 3.44 1.80
N LEU A 37 -15.51 3.14 2.89
CA LEU A 37 -16.68 2.29 2.95
C LEU A 37 -17.80 3.03 3.65
N GLU A 38 -18.93 3.18 2.98
CA GLU A 38 -20.12 3.80 3.52
C GLU A 38 -21.21 2.74 3.70
N VAL A 39 -21.66 2.56 4.94
CA VAL A 39 -22.67 1.56 5.31
C VAL A 39 -23.77 2.18 6.17
N ARG A 40 -24.92 1.52 6.24
CA ARG A 40 -25.95 1.91 7.21
C ARG A 40 -25.44 1.72 8.64
N PRO A 41 -25.75 2.65 9.57
CA PRO A 41 -25.26 2.60 10.94
C PRO A 41 -26.06 1.62 11.82
N THR A 42 -26.12 0.36 11.41
CA THR A 42 -26.74 -0.68 12.24
C THR A 42 -25.87 -1.01 13.43
N THR A 43 -26.47 -1.53 14.51
CA THR A 43 -25.71 -1.98 15.68
C THR A 43 -24.60 -2.96 15.31
N GLU A 44 -24.85 -3.84 14.36
CA GLU A 44 -23.88 -4.81 13.85
C GLU A 44 -22.72 -4.13 13.16
N ASN A 45 -22.96 -3.18 12.22
CA ASN A 45 -21.92 -2.46 11.51
C ASN A 45 -21.10 -1.58 12.46
N LEU A 46 -21.76 -0.93 13.44
CA LEU A 46 -21.09 -0.13 14.46
C LEU A 46 -20.17 -0.97 15.35
N GLN A 47 -20.53 -2.19 15.67
CA GLN A 47 -19.71 -3.12 16.43
C GLN A 47 -18.64 -3.80 15.59
N LEU A 48 -18.94 -4.08 14.31
CA LEU A 48 -18.05 -4.78 13.41
C LEU A 48 -16.92 -3.89 12.89
N LEU A 49 -17.23 -2.66 12.46
CA LEU A 49 -16.28 -1.78 11.80
C LEU A 49 -15.56 -0.88 12.81
N GLN A 50 -14.78 -1.48 13.71
CA GLN A 50 -14.02 -0.76 14.73
C GLN A 50 -12.65 -0.32 14.21
N GLU A 51 -12.17 0.82 14.68
CA GLU A 51 -10.81 1.29 14.40
C GLU A 51 -9.76 0.24 14.79
N GLY A 52 -8.73 0.14 13.97
CA GLY A 52 -7.67 -0.85 14.15
C GLY A 52 -7.95 -2.21 13.55
N ARG A 53 -9.19 -2.57 13.26
CA ARG A 53 -9.52 -3.81 12.53
C ARG A 53 -9.05 -3.73 11.08
N TRP A 54 -8.97 -4.89 10.46
CA TRP A 54 -8.59 -5.01 9.06
C TRP A 54 -9.81 -5.36 8.21
N VAL A 55 -9.89 -4.79 7.03
CA VAL A 55 -10.85 -5.12 5.99
C VAL A 55 -10.12 -5.76 4.83
N VAL A 56 -10.66 -6.87 4.31
CA VAL A 56 -10.05 -7.63 3.21
C VAL A 56 -11.12 -7.99 2.21
N ARG A 57 -10.87 -7.75 0.94
CA ARG A 57 -11.75 -8.18 -0.14
C ARG A 57 -11.68 -9.69 -0.35
N SER A 58 -12.84 -10.33 -0.54
CA SER A 58 -12.91 -11.78 -0.76
C SER A 58 -12.61 -12.20 -2.19
N ASP A 59 -12.66 -11.26 -3.14
CA ASP A 59 -12.48 -11.46 -4.59
C ASP A 59 -11.12 -10.98 -5.10
N GLU A 60 -10.23 -10.57 -4.20
CA GLU A 60 -8.90 -10.06 -4.53
C GLU A 60 -7.81 -11.11 -4.31
N THR A 61 -6.89 -11.22 -5.26
CA THR A 61 -5.71 -12.07 -5.16
C THR A 61 -4.50 -11.33 -5.74
N PRO A 62 -3.44 -11.11 -4.94
CA PRO A 62 -3.33 -11.45 -3.52
C PRO A 62 -4.23 -10.56 -2.65
N ARG A 63 -4.58 -11.06 -1.47
CA ARG A 63 -5.44 -10.33 -0.54
C ARG A 63 -4.68 -9.21 0.15
N ILE A 64 -5.08 -7.98 -0.09
CA ILE A 64 -4.49 -6.79 0.54
C ILE A 64 -5.33 -6.41 1.77
N PRO A 65 -4.80 -6.49 2.99
CA PRO A 65 -5.52 -6.02 4.17
C PRO A 65 -5.45 -4.50 4.28
N MET A 66 -6.61 -3.87 4.46
CA MET A 66 -6.74 -2.44 4.74
C MET A 66 -7.09 -2.22 6.21
N ARG A 67 -6.34 -1.36 6.90
CA ARG A 67 -6.59 -1.03 8.30
C ARG A 67 -7.64 0.07 8.42
N ILE A 68 -8.62 -0.13 9.26
CA ILE A 68 -9.58 0.92 9.62
C ILE A 68 -8.85 1.95 10.51
N CYS A 69 -8.75 3.17 10.02
CA CYS A 69 -8.06 4.27 10.71
C CYS A 69 -9.01 5.39 11.13
N SER A 70 -10.17 5.51 10.49
CA SER A 70 -11.16 6.52 10.81
C SER A 70 -12.58 6.00 10.67
N ARG A 71 -13.45 6.51 11.52
CA ARG A 71 -14.89 6.25 11.52
C ARG A 71 -15.61 7.58 11.75
N ALA A 72 -16.61 7.86 10.94
CA ALA A 72 -17.43 9.04 11.08
C ALA A 72 -18.90 8.69 10.90
N ASN A 73 -19.74 9.22 11.81
CA ASN A 73 -21.18 9.24 11.66
C ASN A 73 -21.63 10.65 12.08
N GLN A 74 -22.06 11.45 11.11
CA GLN A 74 -22.35 12.87 11.38
C GLN A 74 -23.70 13.09 12.08
N ASN A 75 -24.68 12.20 11.87
CA ASN A 75 -26.01 12.27 12.45
C ASN A 75 -26.57 10.86 12.63
N ALA A 76 -27.58 10.69 13.49
CA ALA A 76 -28.22 9.39 13.73
C ALA A 76 -28.79 8.73 12.45
N ASP A 77 -29.22 9.55 11.47
CA ASP A 77 -29.75 9.11 10.20
C ASP A 77 -28.70 9.07 9.07
N ALA A 78 -27.47 9.55 9.36
CA ALA A 78 -26.39 9.53 8.38
C ALA A 78 -25.73 8.16 8.33
N ASN A 79 -25.18 7.81 7.16
CA ASN A 79 -24.43 6.58 7.01
C ASN A 79 -23.13 6.60 7.85
N LEU A 80 -22.70 5.43 8.27
CA LEU A 80 -21.38 5.23 8.86
C LEU A 80 -20.36 5.23 7.74
N VAL A 81 -19.44 6.18 7.76
CA VAL A 81 -18.29 6.25 6.86
C VAL A 81 -17.06 5.72 7.58
N VAL A 82 -16.43 4.72 7.00
CA VAL A 82 -15.21 4.09 7.51
C VAL A 82 -14.12 4.21 6.47
N SER A 83 -12.95 4.66 6.87
CA SER A 83 -11.82 4.79 5.95
C SER A 83 -10.51 4.31 6.57
N GLY A 84 -9.54 4.07 5.70
CA GLY A 84 -8.24 3.61 6.14
C GLY A 84 -7.26 3.36 5.01
N TYR A 85 -6.18 2.67 5.33
CA TYR A 85 -5.02 2.51 4.47
C TYR A 85 -4.61 1.04 4.34
N PRO A 86 -3.91 0.66 3.25
CA PRO A 86 -3.29 -0.65 3.13
C PRO A 86 -2.36 -0.94 4.30
N ALA A 87 -2.07 -2.20 4.53
CA ALA A 87 -1.15 -2.61 5.60
C ALA A 87 0.25 -2.00 5.46
N THR A 88 0.65 -1.55 4.27
CA THR A 88 1.87 -0.77 4.05
C THR A 88 1.94 0.52 4.86
N TRP A 89 0.79 1.08 5.29
CA TRP A 89 0.71 2.18 6.24
C TRP A 89 1.48 1.89 7.55
N LEU A 90 1.63 0.63 7.95
CA LEU A 90 2.45 0.26 9.11
C LEU A 90 3.90 0.74 8.97
N LEU A 91 4.41 0.80 7.75
CA LEU A 91 5.76 1.25 7.44
C LEU A 91 5.94 2.77 7.67
N THR A 92 4.86 3.56 7.63
CA THR A 92 4.91 5.00 7.94
C THR A 92 5.10 5.26 9.44
N LYS A 93 4.92 4.25 10.31
CA LYS A 93 5.01 4.37 11.76
C LYS A 93 6.41 4.03 12.30
N ARG A 94 7.36 3.78 11.42
CA ARG A 94 8.75 3.51 11.77
C ARG A 94 9.68 4.37 10.94
N VAL A 95 10.74 4.83 11.58
CA VAL A 95 11.77 5.66 10.95
C VAL A 95 13.05 4.86 10.80
N SER A 96 13.79 5.17 9.76
CA SER A 96 15.11 4.61 9.49
C SER A 96 16.08 5.73 9.10
N ALA A 97 17.34 5.54 9.40
CA ALA A 97 18.45 6.37 8.92
C ALA A 97 19.49 5.48 8.18
N ALA A 98 19.02 4.39 7.58
CA ALA A 98 19.88 3.46 6.88
C ALA A 98 20.55 4.13 5.66
N VAL A 99 21.82 3.83 5.45
CA VAL A 99 22.56 4.17 4.24
C VAL A 99 22.60 2.93 3.36
N ILE A 100 22.12 3.07 2.13
CA ILE A 100 22.07 2.00 1.15
C ILE A 100 23.14 2.28 0.11
N LYS A 101 24.08 1.36 -0.07
CA LYS A 101 25.17 1.48 -1.06
C LYS A 101 25.22 0.21 -1.89
N GLU A 102 25.06 0.35 -3.20
CA GLU A 102 25.14 -0.73 -4.20
C GLU A 102 24.39 -2.02 -3.77
N GLN A 103 23.24 -1.85 -3.09
CA GLN A 103 22.45 -2.98 -2.62
C GLN A 103 21.36 -3.34 -3.63
N ASN A 104 21.05 -4.62 -3.67
CA ASN A 104 19.86 -5.09 -4.37
C ASN A 104 18.61 -4.42 -3.77
N ALA A 105 17.75 -3.85 -4.62
CA ALA A 105 16.60 -3.07 -4.22
C ALA A 105 15.60 -3.86 -3.36
N GLU A 106 15.32 -5.12 -3.75
CA GLU A 106 14.45 -6.00 -2.98
C GLU A 106 15.03 -6.30 -1.60
N GLN A 107 16.31 -6.66 -1.54
CA GLN A 107 17.00 -6.95 -0.28
C GLN A 107 17.08 -5.72 0.62
N ALA A 108 17.30 -4.54 0.06
CA ALA A 108 17.30 -3.28 0.81
C ALA A 108 15.93 -3.01 1.46
N MET A 109 14.82 -3.13 0.70
CA MET A 109 13.46 -2.98 1.26
C MET A 109 13.18 -4.03 2.34
N ARG A 110 13.52 -5.30 2.12
CA ARG A 110 13.34 -6.39 3.07
C ARG A 110 14.13 -6.16 4.36
N ALA A 111 15.38 -5.68 4.25
CA ALA A 111 16.21 -5.35 5.40
C ALA A 111 15.63 -4.21 6.23
N LEU A 112 15.11 -3.15 5.59
CA LEU A 112 14.43 -2.04 6.26
C LEU A 112 13.21 -2.52 7.04
N VAL A 113 12.37 -3.35 6.43
CA VAL A 113 11.16 -3.90 7.07
C VAL A 113 11.53 -4.83 8.23
N SER A 114 12.54 -5.68 8.06
CA SER A 114 13.03 -6.57 9.10
C SER A 114 13.57 -5.80 10.30
N ALA A 115 14.35 -4.73 10.05
CA ALA A 115 14.95 -3.92 11.11
C ALA A 115 13.93 -3.09 11.90
N MET A 116 12.75 -2.81 11.35
CA MET A 116 11.76 -1.97 12.00
C MET A 116 11.11 -2.62 13.24
N GLN A 117 11.40 -3.89 13.50
CA GLN A 117 10.88 -4.70 14.59
C GLN A 117 9.35 -4.73 14.71
N PRO A 118 8.81 -5.88 14.69
CA PRO A 118 7.65 -6.10 13.88
C PRO A 118 6.37 -5.68 14.55
N TRP A 119 5.47 -5.24 13.73
CA TRP A 119 4.05 -5.41 13.99
C TRP A 119 3.78 -6.92 14.21
N PRO A 120 2.94 -7.27 15.20
CA PRO A 120 2.59 -8.66 15.41
C PRO A 120 2.14 -9.33 14.11
N ARG A 121 2.71 -10.49 13.79
CA ARG A 121 2.43 -11.27 12.59
C ARG A 121 2.84 -10.64 11.26
N LEU A 122 3.66 -9.59 11.25
CA LEU A 122 4.32 -9.12 10.03
C LEU A 122 5.63 -9.87 9.84
N GLU A 123 5.73 -10.56 8.72
CA GLU A 123 6.88 -11.37 8.33
C GLU A 123 7.34 -10.98 6.92
N LEU A 124 8.54 -11.37 6.54
CA LEU A 124 8.99 -11.23 5.16
C LEU A 124 8.42 -12.38 4.34
N GLY A 125 7.79 -12.04 3.22
CA GLY A 125 7.31 -13.00 2.23
C GLY A 125 8.42 -13.57 1.37
N THR A 126 8.06 -14.14 0.22
CA THR A 126 9.02 -14.71 -0.74
C THR A 126 9.96 -13.64 -1.27
N GLU A 127 11.24 -13.99 -1.39
CA GLU A 127 12.23 -13.20 -2.12
C GLU A 127 12.22 -13.66 -3.58
N TYR A 128 12.00 -12.71 -4.50
CA TYR A 128 11.89 -13.02 -5.93
C TYR A 128 13.20 -12.85 -6.69
N GLY A 129 14.18 -12.18 -6.08
CA GLY A 129 15.51 -11.99 -6.64
C GLY A 129 15.53 -11.00 -7.81
N PHE A 130 14.77 -9.91 -7.71
CA PHE A 130 14.79 -8.85 -8.72
C PHE A 130 16.19 -8.25 -8.85
N ASP A 131 16.72 -8.25 -10.06
CA ASP A 131 18.10 -7.83 -10.38
C ASP A 131 18.15 -6.30 -10.62
N THR A 132 18.03 -5.53 -9.54
CA THR A 132 18.11 -4.08 -9.60
C THR A 132 18.87 -3.59 -8.39
N THR A 133 19.91 -2.77 -8.60
CA THR A 133 20.70 -2.17 -7.53
C THR A 133 20.26 -0.74 -7.25
N PHE A 134 20.46 -0.28 -6.04
CA PHE A 134 20.05 1.03 -5.58
C PHE A 134 21.07 1.60 -4.61
N ASP A 135 21.30 2.90 -4.76
CA ASP A 135 22.15 3.71 -3.89
C ASP A 135 21.34 4.85 -3.28
N LYS A 136 21.39 5.01 -1.99
CA LYS A 136 20.83 6.18 -1.32
C LYS A 136 21.60 6.52 -0.06
N GLN A 137 22.17 7.71 -0.07
CA GLN A 137 22.55 8.40 1.15
C GLN A 137 21.31 9.13 1.68
N THR A 138 20.96 8.91 2.93
CA THR A 138 19.72 9.42 3.46
C THR A 138 19.92 10.26 4.69
N SER A 139 19.05 11.28 4.85
CA SER A 139 18.92 12.12 6.04
C SER A 139 17.92 11.58 7.07
N GLY A 140 17.43 10.36 6.87
CA GLY A 140 16.35 9.77 7.66
C GLY A 140 14.98 9.95 6.99
N GLY A 141 14.04 9.12 7.37
CA GLY A 141 12.67 9.12 6.85
C GLY A 141 11.89 7.92 7.36
N THR A 142 10.63 7.80 6.99
CA THR A 142 9.85 6.60 7.31
C THR A 142 10.31 5.42 6.47
N VAL A 143 10.10 4.20 6.97
CA VAL A 143 10.41 2.99 6.18
C VAL A 143 9.57 2.96 4.90
N PHE A 144 8.37 3.53 4.93
CA PHE A 144 7.53 3.69 3.74
C PHE A 144 8.21 4.59 2.69
N ASP A 145 8.71 5.77 3.08
CA ASP A 145 9.38 6.72 2.17
C ASP A 145 10.62 6.09 1.52
N TYR A 146 11.35 5.28 2.28
CA TYR A 146 12.47 4.52 1.73
C TYR A 146 12.00 3.50 0.68
N CYS A 147 11.00 2.68 1.02
CA CYS A 147 10.46 1.70 0.08
C CYS A 147 9.89 2.38 -1.18
N GLN A 148 9.20 3.51 -1.00
CA GLN A 148 8.67 4.30 -2.12
C GLN A 148 9.79 4.83 -3.03
N THR A 149 10.84 5.41 -2.43
CA THR A 149 11.97 5.93 -3.20
C THR A 149 12.69 4.83 -3.98
N ILE A 150 12.93 3.67 -3.34
CA ILE A 150 13.54 2.51 -3.98
C ILE A 150 12.62 2.01 -5.11
N GLY A 151 11.32 1.89 -4.81
CA GLY A 151 10.32 1.42 -5.76
C GLY A 151 10.24 2.27 -7.02
N GLN A 152 10.22 3.58 -6.87
CA GLN A 152 10.20 4.54 -7.98
C GLN A 152 11.49 4.50 -8.81
N ALA A 153 12.65 4.41 -8.14
CA ALA A 153 13.94 4.38 -8.84
C ALA A 153 14.20 3.06 -9.59
N CYS A 154 13.68 1.95 -9.08
CA CYS A 154 13.96 0.60 -9.57
C CYS A 154 12.78 -0.06 -10.30
N ASP A 155 11.65 0.65 -10.46
CA ASP A 155 10.40 0.11 -10.97
C ASP A 155 10.01 -1.19 -10.25
N LEU A 156 9.97 -1.13 -8.91
CA LEU A 156 9.70 -2.26 -8.05
C LEU A 156 8.61 -1.91 -7.05
N GLY A 157 7.45 -2.52 -7.18
CA GLY A 157 6.35 -2.37 -6.24
C GLY A 157 6.60 -3.10 -4.93
N PHE A 158 5.93 -2.65 -3.89
CA PHE A 158 5.91 -3.34 -2.60
C PHE A 158 4.50 -3.33 -2.02
N ARG A 159 4.19 -4.38 -1.29
CA ARG A 159 2.88 -4.56 -0.64
C ARG A 159 2.99 -5.43 0.59
N ILE A 160 1.96 -5.38 1.42
CA ILE A 160 1.76 -6.33 2.52
C ILE A 160 0.48 -7.09 2.24
N VAL A 161 0.61 -8.40 2.14
CA VAL A 161 -0.50 -9.31 1.82
C VAL A 161 -0.92 -10.14 3.04
N LEU A 162 -2.17 -10.56 3.06
CA LEU A 162 -2.68 -11.49 4.04
C LEU A 162 -2.48 -12.93 3.55
N ASP A 163 -1.65 -13.68 4.24
CA ASP A 163 -1.39 -15.10 3.98
C ASP A 163 -2.00 -15.98 5.07
N GLY A 164 -2.19 -17.25 4.74
CA GLY A 164 -2.67 -18.27 5.66
C GLY A 164 -4.17 -18.30 5.88
N THR A 165 -4.59 -19.26 6.70
CA THR A 165 -6.00 -19.51 7.05
C THR A 165 -6.15 -19.71 8.55
N GLY A 166 -7.35 -19.50 9.10
CA GLY A 166 -7.63 -19.72 10.52
C GLY A 166 -6.69 -18.92 11.44
N SER A 167 -6.04 -19.60 12.36
CA SER A 167 -5.10 -19.03 13.33
C SER A 167 -3.68 -18.83 12.76
N SER A 168 -3.37 -19.41 11.59
CA SER A 168 -2.07 -19.25 10.92
C SER A 168 -1.98 -18.00 10.04
N LYS A 169 -2.99 -17.14 10.06
CA LYS A 169 -2.96 -15.88 9.31
C LYS A 169 -1.83 -14.98 9.76
N ARG A 170 -1.14 -14.40 8.78
CA ARG A 170 -0.02 -13.47 8.96
C ARG A 170 -0.01 -12.42 7.86
N LEU A 171 0.70 -11.36 8.08
CA LEU A 171 0.97 -10.31 7.12
C LEU A 171 2.33 -10.57 6.49
N LEU A 172 2.43 -10.62 5.18
CA LEU A 172 3.70 -10.84 4.48
C LEU A 172 4.06 -9.59 3.68
N PHE A 173 5.23 -9.03 3.97
CA PHE A 173 5.82 -8.01 3.11
C PHE A 173 6.47 -8.68 1.91
N GLU A 174 6.13 -8.24 0.72
CA GLU A 174 6.72 -8.71 -0.53
C GLU A 174 6.94 -7.58 -1.52
N CYS A 175 7.98 -7.72 -2.33
CA CYS A 175 8.20 -6.91 -3.51
C CYS A 175 7.58 -7.59 -4.73
N PHE A 176 7.15 -6.83 -5.73
CA PHE A 176 6.55 -7.39 -6.92
C PHE A 176 6.74 -6.49 -8.14
N ARG A 177 6.64 -7.06 -9.31
CA ARG A 177 6.47 -6.33 -10.56
C ARG A 177 5.14 -6.70 -11.17
N PRO A 178 4.41 -5.74 -11.79
CA PRO A 178 3.18 -6.07 -12.48
C PRO A 178 3.49 -6.98 -13.66
N THR A 179 2.64 -7.97 -13.84
CA THR A 179 2.66 -8.81 -15.05
C THR A 179 1.69 -8.26 -16.07
N PHE A 180 2.13 -8.18 -17.32
CA PHE A 180 1.23 -7.84 -18.41
C PHE A 180 0.20 -8.97 -18.59
N ASP A 181 -1.09 -8.63 -18.43
CA ASP A 181 -2.19 -9.55 -18.75
C ASP A 181 -2.84 -9.10 -20.07
N PRO A 182 -2.64 -9.85 -21.16
CA PRO A 182 -3.20 -9.50 -22.48
C PRO A 182 -4.74 -9.57 -22.53
N ASN A 183 -5.37 -10.19 -21.52
CA ASN A 183 -6.82 -10.25 -21.41
C ASN A 183 -7.44 -9.01 -20.77
N ASN A 184 -6.64 -8.22 -20.05
CA ASN A 184 -7.09 -6.96 -19.48
C ASN A 184 -7.17 -5.88 -20.56
N ARG A 185 -8.36 -5.68 -21.11
CA ARG A 185 -8.64 -4.67 -22.13
C ARG A 185 -9.64 -3.66 -21.62
N PHE A 186 -9.29 -2.39 -21.77
CA PHE A 186 -10.19 -1.27 -21.48
C PHE A 186 -10.76 -0.73 -22.79
N SER A 187 -12.09 -0.61 -22.87
CA SER A 187 -12.76 -0.12 -24.08
C SER A 187 -14.12 0.49 -23.72
N PRO A 188 -14.49 1.63 -24.35
CA PRO A 188 -15.84 2.17 -24.22
C PRO A 188 -16.92 1.15 -24.68
N LYS A 189 -16.59 0.33 -25.67
CA LYS A 189 -17.48 -0.72 -26.19
C LYS A 189 -17.83 -1.79 -25.14
N TRP A 190 -16.96 -2.02 -24.17
CA TRP A 190 -17.19 -3.02 -23.11
C TRP A 190 -17.73 -2.38 -21.82
N GLY A 191 -17.97 -1.04 -21.83
CA GLY A 191 -18.49 -0.33 -20.68
C GLY A 191 -17.54 -0.27 -19.46
N ASN A 192 -16.28 -0.67 -19.64
CA ASN A 192 -15.27 -0.64 -18.59
C ASN A 192 -14.28 0.55 -18.71
N LEU A 193 -14.50 1.42 -19.69
CA LEU A 193 -13.80 2.69 -19.89
C LEU A 193 -14.83 3.76 -20.20
N LEU A 194 -15.06 4.68 -19.29
CA LEU A 194 -16.03 5.77 -19.48
C LEU A 194 -15.44 6.92 -20.29
N ASN A 195 -14.22 7.33 -19.95
CA ASN A 195 -13.50 8.40 -20.62
C ASN A 195 -12.04 8.00 -20.82
N ALA A 196 -11.51 8.28 -21.99
CA ALA A 196 -10.09 8.19 -22.27
C ALA A 196 -9.58 9.59 -22.61
N GLY A 197 -8.50 10.01 -21.99
CA GLY A 197 -7.83 11.27 -22.28
C GLY A 197 -6.32 11.06 -22.35
N TRP A 198 -5.69 11.87 -23.18
CA TRP A 198 -4.24 11.92 -23.25
C TRP A 198 -3.82 13.40 -23.19
N SER A 199 -2.80 13.69 -22.41
CA SER A 199 -2.21 15.02 -22.35
C SER A 199 -0.70 14.91 -22.41
N PHE A 200 -0.08 15.84 -23.11
CA PHE A 200 1.35 16.03 -23.14
C PHE A 200 1.66 17.44 -22.61
N ALA A 201 2.60 17.52 -21.68
CA ALA A 201 3.13 18.81 -21.20
C ALA A 201 4.64 18.68 -21.07
N ASP A 202 5.35 19.66 -21.58
CA ASP A 202 6.82 19.79 -21.48
C ASP A 202 7.22 20.95 -20.57
N THR A 203 6.29 21.48 -19.81
CA THR A 203 6.47 22.65 -18.92
C THR A 203 7.57 22.45 -17.90
N ASP A 204 7.81 21.22 -17.48
CA ASP A 204 8.84 20.86 -16.49
C ASP A 204 10.06 20.15 -17.13
N TYR A 205 10.09 20.12 -18.47
CA TYR A 205 11.20 19.50 -19.16
C TYR A 205 12.45 20.37 -19.06
N ALA A 206 13.53 19.79 -18.54
CA ALA A 206 14.85 20.40 -18.52
C ALA A 206 15.88 19.39 -19.06
N ASN A 207 16.67 19.83 -20.04
CA ASN A 207 17.73 19.02 -20.62
C ASN A 207 19.12 19.30 -20.03
N VAL A 208 19.19 20.25 -19.09
CA VAL A 208 20.41 20.60 -18.37
C VAL A 208 20.06 20.79 -16.90
N ALA A 209 20.83 20.18 -16.02
CA ALA A 209 20.75 20.37 -14.58
C ALA A 209 22.11 20.80 -14.02
N LEU A 210 22.11 21.84 -13.18
CA LEU A 210 23.25 22.19 -12.36
C LEU A 210 23.15 21.48 -11.02
N VAL A 211 24.05 20.53 -10.80
CA VAL A 211 24.12 19.80 -9.52
C VAL A 211 25.17 20.48 -8.66
N GLN A 212 24.74 21.05 -7.52
CA GLN A 212 25.64 21.62 -6.51
C GLN A 212 25.83 20.59 -5.39
N GLY A 213 27.08 20.17 -5.19
CA GLY A 213 27.49 19.38 -4.03
C GLY A 213 27.86 20.25 -2.84
N ALA A 214 28.04 19.62 -1.68
CA ALA A 214 28.62 20.29 -0.52
C ALA A 214 30.15 20.51 -0.76
N GLY A 215 30.53 21.68 -1.23
CA GLY A 215 31.93 22.07 -1.51
C GLY A 215 31.99 23.28 -2.44
N GLU A 216 33.19 23.85 -2.61
CA GLU A 216 33.41 24.94 -3.57
C GLU A 216 33.24 24.40 -4.99
N ALA A 217 32.34 25.02 -5.77
CA ALA A 217 32.16 24.69 -7.17
C ALA A 217 33.38 25.13 -7.99
N VAL A 218 34.10 24.19 -8.53
CA VAL A 218 35.13 24.48 -9.55
C VAL A 218 34.43 24.36 -10.92
N PHE A 219 34.21 25.49 -11.56
CA PHE A 219 33.71 25.51 -12.95
C PHE A 219 34.94 25.39 -13.87
N THR A 220 34.99 24.34 -14.66
CA THR A 220 35.94 24.17 -15.79
C THR A 220 35.20 24.35 -17.09
#